data_0b82c82133c8ade49456c3b7999da161
#
_entry.id   0b82c82133c8ade49456c3b7999da161
#
_cell.length_a   1.000
_cell.length_b   1.000
_cell.length_c   1.000
_cell.angle_alpha   90.00
_cell.angle_beta   90.00
_cell.angle_gamma   90.00
#
_symmetry.space_group_name_H-M   'P 1'
#
loop_
_entity.id
_entity.type
_entity.pdbx_description
1 polymer ?
#
loop_
_entity_poly.entity_id
_entity_poly.type
_entity_poly.pdbx_seq_one_letter_code
_entity_poly.pdbx_strand_id
1 'polypeptide(L)'
;MLPYYVFFTLLIFCCFTEVYTEGRVNKLLYPFVFFIYLFFFGFRGFVGWDVINYYANYQYNEHDTFEVGYSILVDLFRYFDFSYFSLVFFITLLQSIGFFLFFRKYSPYPIVSLLICISMNAMHLQIETLRHTFLLVIFLNSIEFLKNRNFLYYSISMLFAFCFHKFALVLYLLYFLYPLLNRKKFNFLINLLLYLGFVLFILGLSPIHMLLDTLSILVPSLEKSYILGKLFEYANNEFYSGNYSNFIIKVAFFFIIWTPILISRNKILVFLKGDL
;
A
#
# COMPACT_ATOMS: atom_id res chain seq x y z
N MET A 1 21.03 -10.74 1.84
CA MET A 1 20.07 -11.76 1.38
C MET A 1 19.62 -12.70 2.49
N LEU A 2 20.54 -13.21 3.36
CA LEU A 2 20.20 -14.17 4.44
C LEU A 2 18.99 -13.75 5.31
N PRO A 3 18.87 -12.50 5.83
CA PRO A 3 17.74 -12.12 6.68
C PRO A 3 16.38 -12.27 5.99
N TYR A 4 16.31 -12.00 4.68
CA TYR A 4 15.08 -12.15 3.91
C TYR A 4 14.67 -13.62 3.79
N TYR A 5 15.61 -14.52 3.50
CA TYR A 5 15.32 -15.96 3.44
C TYR A 5 14.82 -16.48 4.79
N VAL A 6 15.47 -16.09 5.89
CA VAL A 6 15.03 -16.48 7.23
C VAL A 6 13.62 -15.96 7.53
N PHE A 7 13.36 -14.69 7.26
CA PHE A 7 12.04 -14.07 7.49
C PHE A 7 10.94 -14.78 6.71
N PHE A 8 11.12 -14.97 5.39
CA PHE A 8 10.11 -15.62 4.56
C PHE A 8 9.92 -17.09 4.90
N THR A 9 11.00 -17.82 5.22
CA THR A 9 10.90 -19.23 5.65
C THR A 9 10.10 -19.37 6.94
N LEU A 10 10.37 -18.53 7.93
CA LEU A 10 9.61 -18.51 9.19
C LEU A 10 8.14 -18.15 8.95
N LEU A 11 7.89 -17.14 8.13
CA LEU A 11 6.52 -16.70 7.83
C LEU A 11 5.74 -17.78 7.09
N ILE A 12 6.34 -18.45 6.11
CA ILE A 12 5.74 -19.58 5.37
C ILE A 12 5.44 -20.73 6.34
N PHE A 13 6.37 -21.08 7.22
CA PHE A 13 6.14 -22.12 8.24
C PHE A 13 4.95 -21.75 9.15
N CYS A 14 4.85 -20.49 9.58
CA CYS A 14 3.71 -20.01 10.37
C CYS A 14 2.40 -20.08 9.57
N CYS A 15 2.41 -19.78 8.26
CA CYS A 15 1.23 -19.93 7.40
C CYS A 15 0.78 -21.39 7.28
N PHE A 16 1.71 -22.34 7.08
CA PHE A 16 1.37 -23.76 7.08
C PHE A 16 0.76 -24.20 8.41
N THR A 17 1.33 -23.75 9.52
CA THR A 17 0.81 -24.06 10.87
C THR A 17 -0.59 -23.49 11.06
N GLU A 18 -0.84 -22.25 10.63
CA GLU A 18 -2.17 -21.61 10.70
C GLU A 18 -3.21 -22.40 9.91
N VAL A 19 -2.90 -22.77 8.66
CA VAL A 19 -3.81 -23.53 7.79
C VAL A 19 -4.05 -24.95 8.33
N TYR A 20 -2.98 -25.65 8.71
CA TYR A 20 -3.07 -27.02 9.22
C TYR A 20 -3.91 -27.12 10.51
N THR A 21 -3.80 -26.12 11.38
CA THR A 21 -4.54 -26.06 12.64
C THR A 21 -5.89 -25.36 12.52
N GLU A 22 -6.29 -24.96 11.31
CA GLU A 22 -7.52 -24.17 11.07
C GLU A 22 -7.60 -22.92 11.97
N GLY A 23 -6.45 -22.28 12.22
CA GLY A 23 -6.34 -21.09 13.04
C GLY A 23 -6.42 -21.32 14.57
N ARG A 24 -6.53 -22.57 15.04
CA ARG A 24 -6.65 -22.87 16.50
C ARG A 24 -5.48 -22.34 17.32
N VAL A 25 -4.27 -22.30 16.74
CA VAL A 25 -3.06 -21.80 17.41
C VAL A 25 -2.81 -20.30 17.22
N ASN A 26 -3.69 -19.59 16.52
CA ASN A 26 -3.49 -18.16 16.19
C ASN A 26 -3.35 -17.28 17.44
N LYS A 27 -3.90 -17.66 18.58
CA LYS A 27 -3.73 -16.91 19.84
C LYS A 27 -2.26 -16.71 20.21
N LEU A 28 -1.39 -17.69 19.95
CA LEU A 28 0.05 -17.64 20.22
C LEU A 28 0.85 -17.29 18.98
N LEU A 29 0.47 -17.86 17.84
CA LEU A 29 1.21 -17.74 16.59
C LEU A 29 1.14 -16.31 16.02
N TYR A 30 -0.01 -15.65 16.12
CA TYR A 30 -0.20 -14.32 15.56
C TYR A 30 0.63 -13.23 16.25
N PRO A 31 0.69 -13.15 17.61
CA PRO A 31 1.63 -12.28 18.30
C PRO A 31 3.10 -12.59 17.98
N PHE A 32 3.46 -13.88 17.85
CA PHE A 32 4.81 -14.27 17.47
C PHE A 32 5.19 -13.72 16.09
N VAL A 33 4.31 -13.88 15.09
CA VAL A 33 4.49 -13.33 13.75
C VAL A 33 4.55 -11.79 13.78
N PHE A 34 3.76 -11.13 14.66
CA PHE A 34 3.83 -9.69 14.84
C PHE A 34 5.24 -9.23 15.24
N PHE A 35 5.86 -9.89 16.22
CA PHE A 35 7.21 -9.53 16.65
C PHE A 35 8.25 -9.82 15.56
N ILE A 36 8.17 -10.96 14.87
CA ILE A 36 9.06 -11.26 13.74
C ILE A 36 8.94 -10.17 12.66
N TYR A 37 7.73 -9.78 12.31
CA TYR A 37 7.46 -8.71 11.33
C TYR A 37 8.03 -7.37 11.81
N LEU A 38 7.71 -6.98 13.04
CA LEU A 38 8.16 -5.73 13.62
C LEU A 38 9.69 -5.65 13.68
N PHE A 39 10.37 -6.69 14.14
CA PHE A 39 11.83 -6.70 14.21
C PHE A 39 12.46 -6.68 12.81
N PHE A 40 11.93 -7.43 11.87
CA PHE A 40 12.46 -7.47 10.51
C PHE A 40 12.37 -6.10 9.82
N PHE A 41 11.23 -5.44 9.87
CA PHE A 41 11.04 -4.14 9.24
C PHE A 41 11.48 -2.96 10.09
N GLY A 42 11.41 -3.05 11.40
CA GLY A 42 11.77 -1.99 12.33
C GLY A 42 13.28 -1.78 12.49
N PHE A 43 14.06 -2.86 12.40
CA PHE A 43 15.53 -2.81 12.48
C PHE A 43 16.23 -2.95 11.13
N ARG A 44 15.57 -2.57 10.05
CA ARG A 44 16.05 -2.77 8.67
C ARG A 44 17.34 -1.99 8.28
N GLY A 45 17.78 -1.02 9.10
CA GLY A 45 18.95 -0.18 8.77
C GLY A 45 18.71 0.73 7.56
N PHE A 46 19.77 1.03 6.82
CA PHE A 46 19.73 1.84 5.60
C PHE A 46 19.39 0.97 4.38
N VAL A 47 18.15 0.52 4.29
CA VAL A 47 17.64 -0.28 3.16
C VAL A 47 16.49 0.49 2.50
N GLY A 48 16.57 0.63 1.16
CA GLY A 48 15.58 1.33 0.35
C GLY A 48 16.09 2.65 -0.24
N TRP A 49 15.52 3.09 -1.36
CA TRP A 49 15.95 4.30 -2.08
C TRP A 49 15.59 5.58 -1.33
N ASP A 50 14.38 5.65 -0.77
CA ASP A 50 13.90 6.84 -0.06
C ASP A 50 14.53 7.03 1.32
N VAL A 51 15.21 6.02 1.85
CA VAL A 51 15.82 6.06 3.19
C VAL A 51 16.85 7.19 3.31
N ILE A 52 17.60 7.45 2.24
CA ILE A 52 18.59 8.53 2.20
C ILE A 52 17.89 9.88 2.38
N ASN A 53 16.77 10.10 1.68
CA ASN A 53 16.00 11.34 1.77
C ASN A 53 15.36 11.52 3.15
N TYR A 54 14.84 10.44 3.74
CA TYR A 54 14.29 10.49 5.11
C TYR A 54 15.39 10.76 6.16
N TYR A 55 16.56 10.14 5.98
CA TYR A 55 17.69 10.35 6.88
C TYR A 55 18.25 11.77 6.78
N ALA A 56 18.42 12.29 5.56
CA ALA A 56 18.84 13.67 5.31
C ALA A 56 17.88 14.68 5.95
N ASN A 57 16.55 14.48 5.75
CA ASN A 57 15.54 15.30 6.39
C ASN A 57 15.66 15.26 7.93
N TYR A 58 15.87 14.07 8.50
CA TYR A 58 16.04 13.92 9.94
C TYR A 58 17.29 14.68 10.47
N GLN A 59 18.39 14.63 9.72
CA GLN A 59 19.66 15.26 10.13
C GLN A 59 19.66 16.78 9.93
N TYR A 60 19.17 17.25 8.76
CA TYR A 60 19.33 18.64 8.33
C TYR A 60 18.08 19.50 8.52
N ASN A 61 16.98 18.91 8.98
CA ASN A 61 15.71 19.61 9.27
C ASN A 61 15.09 20.32 8.05
N GLU A 62 15.06 19.65 6.93
CA GLU A 62 14.47 20.18 5.68
C GLU A 62 12.94 20.03 5.70
N HIS A 63 12.24 20.92 6.43
CA HIS A 63 10.78 20.83 6.62
C HIS A 63 9.96 20.97 5.33
N ASP A 64 10.48 21.67 4.32
CA ASP A 64 9.71 22.01 3.12
C ASP A 64 9.46 20.82 2.17
N THR A 65 10.13 19.70 2.41
CA THR A 65 10.06 18.54 1.51
C THR A 65 9.01 17.51 1.90
N PHE A 66 8.52 17.54 3.13
CA PHE A 66 7.63 16.51 3.68
C PHE A 66 6.33 17.09 4.25
N GLU A 67 5.31 16.24 4.39
CA GLU A 67 4.03 16.63 4.97
C GLU A 67 4.14 16.90 6.47
N VAL A 68 3.28 17.81 6.95
CA VAL A 68 3.30 18.35 8.31
C VAL A 68 3.32 17.29 9.41
N GLY A 69 2.53 16.20 9.27
CA GLY A 69 2.47 15.16 10.30
C GLY A 69 3.78 14.38 10.43
N TYR A 70 4.47 14.13 9.31
CA TYR A 70 5.78 13.51 9.35
C TYR A 70 6.83 14.46 9.96
N SER A 71 6.81 15.73 9.57
CA SER A 71 7.73 16.75 10.11
C SER A 71 7.57 16.91 11.62
N ILE A 72 6.34 16.95 12.14
CA ILE A 72 6.08 16.97 13.58
C ILE A 72 6.68 15.75 14.30
N LEU A 73 6.58 14.55 13.71
CA LEU A 73 7.21 13.37 14.30
C LEU A 73 8.73 13.47 14.30
N VAL A 74 9.33 13.97 13.22
CA VAL A 74 10.78 14.21 13.14
C VAL A 74 11.22 15.17 14.25
N ASP A 75 10.52 16.31 14.40
CA ASP A 75 10.83 17.31 15.43
C ASP A 75 10.70 16.75 16.84
N LEU A 76 9.65 15.98 17.09
CA LEU A 76 9.44 15.34 18.38
C LEU A 76 10.57 14.38 18.75
N PHE A 77 11.02 13.54 17.80
CA PHE A 77 12.08 12.59 18.03
C PHE A 77 13.45 13.28 18.20
N ARG A 78 13.69 14.37 17.47
CA ARG A 78 14.90 15.20 17.64
C ARG A 78 14.88 15.94 18.98
N TYR A 79 13.75 16.46 19.41
CA TYR A 79 13.62 17.13 20.70
C TYR A 79 13.99 16.23 21.88
N PHE A 80 13.73 14.93 21.78
CA PHE A 80 14.09 13.92 22.78
C PHE A 80 15.46 13.26 22.51
N ASP A 81 16.26 13.78 21.60
CA ASP A 81 17.56 13.22 21.20
C ASP A 81 17.52 11.74 20.76
N PHE A 82 16.38 11.28 20.25
CA PHE A 82 16.28 9.95 19.68
C PHE A 82 17.02 9.85 18.33
N SER A 83 17.43 8.64 17.98
CA SER A 83 18.05 8.41 16.68
C SER A 83 17.00 8.32 15.55
N TYR A 84 17.43 8.55 14.30
CA TYR A 84 16.60 8.27 13.11
C TYR A 84 16.03 6.85 13.10
N PHE A 85 16.80 5.86 13.52
CA PHE A 85 16.35 4.47 13.57
C PHE A 85 15.25 4.25 14.61
N SER A 86 15.24 5.01 15.69
CA SER A 86 14.15 5.00 16.66
C SER A 86 12.85 5.53 16.05
N LEU A 87 12.92 6.58 15.22
CA LEU A 87 11.79 7.09 14.46
C LEU A 87 11.26 6.04 13.47
N VAL A 88 12.16 5.41 12.70
CA VAL A 88 11.79 4.33 11.76
C VAL A 88 11.12 3.17 12.48
N PHE A 89 11.68 2.74 13.62
CA PHE A 89 11.10 1.68 14.44
C PHE A 89 9.70 2.06 14.94
N PHE A 90 9.53 3.27 15.45
CA PHE A 90 8.25 3.75 15.95
C PHE A 90 7.16 3.80 14.86
N ILE A 91 7.50 4.37 13.69
CA ILE A 91 6.56 4.40 12.55
C ILE A 91 6.21 2.97 12.12
N THR A 92 7.21 2.08 12.02
CA THR A 92 7.00 0.68 11.67
C THR A 92 6.16 -0.05 12.70
N LEU A 93 6.30 0.25 13.99
CA LEU A 93 5.45 -0.29 15.06
C LEU A 93 3.98 0.09 14.83
N LEU A 94 3.69 1.37 14.59
CA LEU A 94 2.32 1.84 14.32
C LEU A 94 1.73 1.18 13.07
N GLN A 95 2.52 1.07 12.01
CA GLN A 95 2.12 0.38 10.78
C GLN A 95 1.82 -1.11 11.02
N SER A 96 2.70 -1.79 11.77
CA SER A 96 2.53 -3.19 12.12
C SER A 96 1.25 -3.42 12.92
N ILE A 97 1.00 -2.60 13.95
CA ILE A 97 -0.24 -2.65 14.72
C ILE A 97 -1.45 -2.53 13.78
N GLY A 98 -1.47 -1.56 12.90
CA GLY A 98 -2.59 -1.34 12.00
C GLY A 98 -2.81 -2.47 10.98
N PHE A 99 -1.74 -3.04 10.38
CA PHE A 99 -1.85 -4.21 9.51
C PHE A 99 -2.38 -5.44 10.26
N PHE A 100 -1.84 -5.69 11.45
CA PHE A 100 -2.25 -6.85 12.23
C PHE A 100 -3.69 -6.74 12.74
N LEU A 101 -4.14 -5.56 13.16
CA LEU A 101 -5.54 -5.31 13.50
C LEU A 101 -6.46 -5.54 12.31
N PHE A 102 -6.08 -5.04 11.13
CA PHE A 102 -6.84 -5.20 9.90
C PHE A 102 -6.98 -6.67 9.50
N PHE A 103 -5.88 -7.42 9.38
CA PHE A 103 -5.93 -8.82 8.97
C PHE A 103 -6.65 -9.70 9.98
N ARG A 104 -6.45 -9.47 11.29
CA ARG A 104 -7.18 -10.19 12.33
C ARG A 104 -8.70 -9.99 12.23
N LYS A 105 -9.13 -8.79 11.82
CA LYS A 105 -10.55 -8.44 11.72
C LYS A 105 -11.21 -9.02 10.46
N TYR A 106 -10.49 -9.04 9.35
CA TYR A 106 -11.08 -9.30 8.03
C TYR A 106 -10.68 -10.63 7.40
N SER A 107 -9.77 -11.38 8.01
CA SER A 107 -9.33 -12.65 7.45
C SER A 107 -9.51 -13.82 8.42
N PRO A 108 -10.04 -14.96 7.97
CA PRO A 108 -10.03 -16.21 8.74
C PRO A 108 -8.61 -16.75 8.94
N TYR A 109 -7.69 -16.45 8.00
CA TYR A 109 -6.27 -16.83 8.03
C TYR A 109 -5.38 -15.58 7.94
N PRO A 110 -5.25 -14.80 9.05
CA PRO A 110 -4.58 -13.51 9.03
C PRO A 110 -3.08 -13.59 8.69
N ILE A 111 -2.39 -14.68 9.04
CA ILE A 111 -0.96 -14.84 8.72
C ILE A 111 -0.77 -15.09 7.23
N VAL A 112 -1.61 -15.94 6.63
CA VAL A 112 -1.62 -16.16 5.17
C VAL A 112 -1.92 -14.85 4.44
N SER A 113 -2.89 -14.06 4.91
CA SER A 113 -3.22 -12.77 4.32
C SER A 113 -2.07 -11.78 4.42
N LEU A 114 -1.35 -11.77 5.53
CA LEU A 114 -0.14 -10.96 5.72
C LEU A 114 0.95 -11.39 4.72
N LEU A 115 1.22 -12.68 4.58
CA LEU A 115 2.20 -13.20 3.62
C LEU A 115 1.85 -12.78 2.19
N ILE A 116 0.60 -12.93 1.77
CA ILE A 116 0.13 -12.50 0.46
C ILE A 116 0.34 -10.99 0.28
N CYS A 117 -0.05 -10.19 1.26
CA CYS A 117 0.10 -8.73 1.22
C CYS A 117 1.58 -8.32 1.06
N ILE A 118 2.48 -8.93 1.83
CA ILE A 118 3.92 -8.67 1.75
C ILE A 118 4.46 -9.08 0.36
N SER A 119 4.06 -10.23 -0.13
CA SER A 119 4.50 -10.76 -1.43
C SER A 119 4.00 -9.91 -2.60
N MET A 120 2.84 -9.26 -2.44
CA MET A 120 2.20 -8.42 -3.46
C MET A 120 2.69 -6.97 -3.54
N ASN A 121 3.77 -6.61 -2.93
CA ASN A 121 4.38 -5.27 -2.95
C ASN A 121 4.37 -4.53 -1.61
N ALA A 122 3.66 -4.98 -0.59
CA ALA A 122 3.68 -4.31 0.71
C ALA A 122 5.07 -4.32 1.35
N MET A 123 5.91 -5.30 1.00
CA MET A 123 7.32 -5.32 1.41
C MET A 123 8.09 -4.12 0.84
N HIS A 124 7.94 -3.84 -0.45
CA HIS A 124 8.56 -2.67 -1.09
C HIS A 124 8.05 -1.37 -0.45
N LEU A 125 6.73 -1.22 -0.32
CA LEU A 125 6.13 -0.06 0.34
C LEU A 125 6.64 0.11 1.78
N GLN A 126 6.74 -0.98 2.55
CA GLN A 126 7.21 -0.95 3.93
C GLN A 126 8.68 -0.53 4.05
N ILE A 127 9.52 -0.93 3.09
CA ILE A 127 10.95 -0.62 3.09
C ILE A 127 11.22 0.77 2.50
N GLU A 128 10.61 1.10 1.38
CA GLU A 128 10.91 2.29 0.60
C GLU A 128 10.12 3.52 1.09
N THR A 129 8.82 3.36 1.29
CA THR A 129 7.89 4.49 1.41
C THR A 129 7.17 4.53 2.76
N LEU A 130 7.90 4.91 3.82
CA LEU A 130 7.36 4.97 5.20
C LEU A 130 6.02 5.69 5.30
N ARG A 131 5.92 6.89 4.72
CA ARG A 131 4.72 7.74 4.81
C ARG A 131 3.54 7.15 4.04
N HIS A 132 3.80 6.59 2.85
CA HIS A 132 2.77 5.98 2.03
C HIS A 132 2.19 4.72 2.69
N THR A 133 3.05 3.91 3.30
CA THR A 133 2.60 2.74 4.07
C THR A 133 1.76 3.15 5.28
N PHE A 134 2.10 4.24 5.95
CA PHE A 134 1.32 4.76 7.07
C PHE A 134 -0.09 5.20 6.62
N LEU A 135 -0.16 5.94 5.51
CA LEU A 135 -1.43 6.26 4.85
C LEU A 135 -2.26 4.99 4.55
N LEU A 136 -1.62 3.98 3.93
CA LEU A 136 -2.30 2.74 3.55
C LEU A 136 -2.90 2.05 4.77
N VAL A 137 -2.17 1.97 5.87
CA VAL A 137 -2.64 1.37 7.12
C VAL A 137 -3.83 2.11 7.70
N ILE A 138 -3.81 3.45 7.71
CA ILE A 138 -4.94 4.27 8.16
C ILE A 138 -6.16 4.01 7.27
N PHE A 139 -5.98 4.01 5.95
CA PHE A 139 -7.04 3.74 4.99
C PHE A 139 -7.67 2.35 5.20
N LEU A 140 -6.86 1.29 5.31
CA LEU A 140 -7.35 -0.07 5.53
C LEU A 140 -8.22 -0.17 6.78
N ASN A 141 -7.81 0.46 7.89
CA ASN A 141 -8.58 0.46 9.13
C ASN A 141 -9.82 1.37 9.07
N SER A 142 -9.87 2.33 8.13
CA SER A 142 -11.03 3.21 7.89
C SER A 142 -12.07 2.63 6.93
N ILE A 143 -11.81 1.48 6.29
CA ILE A 143 -12.72 0.85 5.30
C ILE A 143 -14.11 0.59 5.91
N GLU A 144 -14.19 0.29 7.20
CA GLU A 144 -15.49 0.10 7.86
C GLU A 144 -16.34 1.36 7.88
N PHE A 145 -15.73 2.51 8.13
CA PHE A 145 -16.43 3.80 8.07
C PHE A 145 -16.90 4.12 6.65
N LEU A 146 -16.10 3.73 5.64
CA LEU A 146 -16.47 3.84 4.23
C LEU A 146 -17.69 2.95 3.92
N LYS A 147 -17.67 1.66 4.34
CA LYS A 147 -18.77 0.70 4.13
C LYS A 147 -20.05 1.15 4.82
N ASN A 148 -19.97 1.56 6.08
CA ASN A 148 -21.09 1.99 6.89
C ASN A 148 -21.57 3.41 6.58
N ARG A 149 -20.97 4.06 5.57
CA ARG A 149 -21.30 5.44 5.15
C ARG A 149 -21.17 6.46 6.28
N ASN A 150 -20.27 6.21 7.23
CA ASN A 150 -19.99 7.12 8.32
C ASN A 150 -19.00 8.20 7.87
N PHE A 151 -19.56 9.29 7.32
CA PHE A 151 -18.79 10.37 6.72
C PHE A 151 -17.80 11.01 7.71
N LEU A 152 -18.24 11.27 8.92
CA LEU A 152 -17.42 11.97 9.91
C LEU A 152 -16.13 11.21 10.25
N TYR A 153 -16.28 9.93 10.64
CA TYR A 153 -15.11 9.11 11.02
C TYR A 153 -14.19 8.81 9.84
N TYR A 154 -14.76 8.60 8.64
CA TYR A 154 -13.95 8.45 7.45
C TYR A 154 -13.17 9.72 7.11
N SER A 155 -13.82 10.89 7.18
CA SER A 155 -13.17 12.19 6.95
C SER A 155 -12.05 12.46 7.93
N ILE A 156 -12.27 12.23 9.24
CA ILE A 156 -11.22 12.38 10.26
C ILE A 156 -10.03 11.46 9.95
N SER A 157 -10.29 10.20 9.60
CA SER A 157 -9.23 9.24 9.26
C SER A 157 -8.43 9.70 8.03
N MET A 158 -9.10 10.19 6.98
CA MET A 158 -8.42 10.65 5.77
C MET A 158 -7.70 11.98 5.96
N LEU A 159 -8.24 12.91 6.77
CA LEU A 159 -7.54 14.14 7.14
C LEU A 159 -6.28 13.84 7.96
N PHE A 160 -6.37 12.90 8.90
CA PHE A 160 -5.19 12.45 9.64
C PHE A 160 -4.15 11.81 8.71
N ALA A 161 -4.58 10.95 7.79
CA ALA A 161 -3.70 10.35 6.79
C ALA A 161 -3.07 11.39 5.85
N PHE A 162 -3.81 12.46 5.51
CA PHE A 162 -3.32 13.57 4.68
C PHE A 162 -2.15 14.32 5.33
N CYS A 163 -2.12 14.42 6.65
CA CYS A 163 -0.98 14.99 7.36
C CYS A 163 0.33 14.20 7.11
N PHE A 164 0.25 12.94 6.68
CA PHE A 164 1.41 12.10 6.39
C PHE A 164 1.66 11.90 4.89
N HIS A 165 0.60 11.95 4.07
CA HIS A 165 0.78 11.78 2.63
C HIS A 165 -0.39 12.33 1.82
N LYS A 166 -0.08 13.21 0.85
CA LYS A 166 -1.08 13.91 0.00
C LYS A 166 -2.03 12.97 -0.76
N PHE A 167 -1.61 11.73 -1.06
CA PHE A 167 -2.44 10.74 -1.74
C PHE A 167 -3.72 10.37 -0.96
N ALA A 168 -3.80 10.70 0.33
CA ALA A 168 -5.02 10.56 1.13
C ALA A 168 -6.23 11.29 0.51
N LEU A 169 -6.01 12.39 -0.23
CA LEU A 169 -7.08 13.09 -0.95
C LEU A 169 -7.74 12.21 -2.01
N VAL A 170 -6.95 11.40 -2.73
CA VAL A 170 -7.48 10.46 -3.72
C VAL A 170 -8.33 9.39 -3.04
N LEU A 171 -7.84 8.87 -1.90
CA LEU A 171 -8.59 7.88 -1.12
C LEU A 171 -9.85 8.49 -0.49
N TYR A 172 -9.81 9.76 -0.10
CA TYR A 172 -10.97 10.48 0.40
C TYR A 172 -12.12 10.53 -0.62
N LEU A 173 -11.81 10.70 -1.91
CA LEU A 173 -12.81 10.69 -2.98
C LEU A 173 -13.54 9.34 -3.10
N LEU A 174 -12.96 8.23 -2.64
CA LEU A 174 -13.61 6.94 -2.64
C LEU A 174 -14.91 6.92 -1.82
N TYR A 175 -15.05 7.79 -0.82
CA TYR A 175 -16.31 7.90 -0.08
C TYR A 175 -17.48 8.25 -1.00
N PHE A 176 -17.28 9.16 -1.91
CA PHE A 176 -18.33 9.61 -2.85
C PHE A 176 -18.51 8.61 -3.99
N LEU A 177 -17.43 7.96 -4.42
CA LEU A 177 -17.45 6.98 -5.51
C LEU A 177 -17.98 5.60 -5.06
N TYR A 178 -17.85 5.25 -3.79
CA TYR A 178 -18.21 3.93 -3.27
C TYR A 178 -19.64 3.46 -3.64
N PRO A 179 -20.72 4.28 -3.56
CA PRO A 179 -22.06 3.87 -3.97
C PRO A 179 -22.17 3.56 -5.47
N LEU A 180 -21.38 4.28 -6.29
CA LEU A 180 -21.30 4.05 -7.73
C LEU A 180 -20.54 2.75 -8.03
N LEU A 181 -19.42 2.53 -7.36
CA LEU A 181 -18.58 1.35 -7.51
C LEU A 181 -19.31 0.06 -7.10
N ASN A 182 -20.30 0.14 -6.22
CA ASN A 182 -21.06 -1.01 -5.74
C ASN A 182 -22.21 -1.43 -6.70
N ARG A 183 -22.46 -0.68 -7.78
CA ARG A 183 -23.49 -1.03 -8.78
C ARG A 183 -22.97 -2.08 -9.77
N LYS A 184 -23.77 -3.11 -10.10
CA LYS A 184 -23.38 -4.18 -11.04
C LYS A 184 -22.88 -3.66 -12.40
N LYS A 185 -23.52 -2.63 -12.95
CA LYS A 185 -23.11 -2.01 -14.22
C LYS A 185 -21.72 -1.38 -14.15
N PHE A 186 -21.41 -0.71 -13.04
CA PHE A 186 -20.12 -0.05 -12.84
C PHE A 186 -18.99 -1.07 -12.63
N ASN A 187 -19.32 -2.19 -12.02
CA ASN A 187 -18.39 -3.30 -11.86
C ASN A 187 -17.95 -3.91 -13.19
N PHE A 188 -18.88 -4.02 -14.15
CA PHE A 188 -18.54 -4.46 -15.50
C PHE A 188 -17.58 -3.48 -16.18
N LEU A 189 -17.87 -2.18 -16.09
CA LEU A 189 -16.99 -1.14 -16.65
C LEU A 189 -15.59 -1.15 -16.04
N ILE A 190 -15.47 -1.27 -14.70
CA ILE A 190 -14.17 -1.38 -14.04
C ILE A 190 -13.39 -2.60 -14.52
N ASN A 191 -14.04 -3.76 -14.59
CA ASN A 191 -13.38 -4.97 -15.08
C ASN A 191 -12.94 -4.79 -16.54
N LEU A 192 -13.80 -4.19 -17.38
CA LEU A 192 -13.46 -3.90 -18.77
C LEU A 192 -12.25 -2.97 -18.88
N LEU A 193 -12.21 -1.89 -18.09
CA LEU A 193 -11.07 -0.96 -18.05
C LEU A 193 -9.80 -1.61 -17.56
N LEU A 194 -9.88 -2.49 -16.54
CA LEU A 194 -8.73 -3.26 -16.05
C LEU A 194 -8.20 -4.21 -17.13
N TYR A 195 -9.08 -4.94 -17.83
CA TYR A 195 -8.67 -5.81 -18.93
C TYR A 195 -8.11 -5.01 -20.10
N LEU A 196 -8.71 -3.88 -20.44
CA LEU A 196 -8.20 -3.00 -21.50
C LEU A 196 -6.82 -2.46 -21.12
N GLY A 197 -6.66 -1.96 -19.89
CA GLY A 197 -5.35 -1.50 -19.39
C GLY A 197 -4.30 -2.60 -19.43
N PHE A 198 -4.69 -3.83 -19.11
CA PHE A 198 -3.80 -4.98 -19.20
C PHE A 198 -3.42 -5.33 -20.66
N VAL A 199 -4.37 -5.28 -21.58
CA VAL A 199 -4.08 -5.50 -23.02
C VAL A 199 -3.14 -4.42 -23.55
N LEU A 200 -3.38 -3.15 -23.22
CA LEU A 200 -2.51 -2.04 -23.61
C LEU A 200 -1.10 -2.21 -23.02
N PHE A 201 -1.01 -2.66 -21.77
CA PHE A 201 0.26 -2.97 -21.13
C PHE A 201 1.02 -4.12 -21.83
N ILE A 202 0.33 -5.19 -22.28
CA ILE A 202 0.93 -6.28 -23.06
C ILE A 202 1.47 -5.76 -24.40
N LEU A 203 0.73 -4.84 -25.04
CA LEU A 203 1.15 -4.24 -26.30
C LEU A 203 2.28 -3.21 -26.15
N GLY A 204 2.83 -3.03 -24.95
CA GLY A 204 3.85 -2.02 -24.66
C GLY A 204 3.31 -0.58 -24.72
N LEU A 205 1.99 -0.42 -24.80
CA LEU A 205 1.34 0.87 -24.82
C LEU A 205 1.04 1.30 -23.37
N SER A 206 1.72 2.32 -22.89
CA SER A 206 1.40 2.90 -21.60
C SER A 206 0.17 3.82 -21.73
N PRO A 207 -0.98 3.48 -21.13
CA PRO A 207 -2.14 4.37 -21.16
C PRO A 207 -1.86 5.75 -20.57
N ILE A 208 -0.92 5.82 -19.62
CA ILE A 208 -0.49 7.07 -18.99
C ILE A 208 0.27 7.93 -20.00
N HIS A 209 1.20 7.36 -20.79
CA HIS A 209 1.90 8.08 -21.85
C HIS A 209 0.92 8.62 -22.89
N MET A 210 0.03 7.76 -23.41
CA MET A 210 -0.95 8.18 -24.41
C MET A 210 -1.85 9.30 -23.88
N LEU A 211 -2.25 9.25 -22.63
CA LEU A 211 -3.08 10.27 -22.00
C LEU A 211 -2.30 11.58 -21.78
N LEU A 212 -1.05 11.49 -21.32
CA LEU A 212 -0.19 12.65 -21.12
C LEU A 212 0.17 13.32 -22.45
N ASP A 213 0.52 12.55 -23.47
CA ASP A 213 0.80 13.07 -24.80
C ASP A 213 -0.43 13.77 -25.40
N THR A 214 -1.61 13.17 -25.24
CA THR A 214 -2.87 13.78 -25.69
C THR A 214 -3.16 15.08 -24.93
N LEU A 215 -2.95 15.09 -23.61
CA LEU A 215 -3.13 16.29 -22.78
C LEU A 215 -2.13 17.39 -23.11
N SER A 216 -0.87 17.05 -23.40
CA SER A 216 0.15 18.04 -23.78
C SER A 216 -0.17 18.71 -25.12
N ILE A 217 -0.74 17.94 -26.06
CA ILE A 217 -1.20 18.49 -27.36
C ILE A 217 -2.40 19.42 -27.15
N LEU A 218 -3.38 19.04 -26.34
CA LEU A 218 -4.60 19.81 -26.11
C LEU A 218 -4.37 21.07 -25.27
N VAL A 219 -3.49 20.99 -24.27
CA VAL A 219 -3.22 22.10 -23.34
C VAL A 219 -1.71 22.18 -23.04
N PRO A 220 -0.92 22.81 -23.91
CA PRO A 220 0.54 22.89 -23.74
C PRO A 220 1.02 23.56 -22.45
N SER A 221 0.18 24.39 -21.83
CA SER A 221 0.48 25.02 -20.55
C SER A 221 0.51 24.05 -19.36
N LEU A 222 -0.07 22.86 -19.50
CA LEU A 222 -0.12 21.84 -18.45
C LEU A 222 1.25 21.20 -18.18
N GLU A 223 2.14 21.13 -19.18
CA GLU A 223 3.51 20.62 -18.99
C GLU A 223 4.31 21.45 -17.97
N LYS A 224 3.99 22.75 -17.85
CA LYS A 224 4.62 23.66 -16.89
C LYS A 224 4.08 23.49 -15.47
N SER A 225 3.00 22.73 -15.27
CA SER A 225 2.50 22.47 -13.93
C SER A 225 3.39 21.47 -13.19
N TYR A 226 3.72 21.74 -11.93
CA TYR A 226 4.56 20.88 -11.09
C TYR A 226 4.06 19.43 -11.03
N ILE A 227 2.74 19.23 -10.97
CA ILE A 227 2.12 17.89 -10.84
C ILE A 227 2.26 17.11 -12.14
N LEU A 228 1.95 17.73 -13.27
CA LEU A 228 2.04 17.07 -14.57
C LEU A 228 3.48 16.91 -15.01
N GLY A 229 4.36 17.88 -14.74
CA GLY A 229 5.80 17.75 -14.95
C GLY A 229 6.38 16.51 -14.24
N LYS A 230 6.02 16.27 -12.99
CA LYS A 230 6.40 15.03 -12.29
C LYS A 230 5.79 13.78 -12.91
N LEU A 231 4.55 13.81 -13.37
CA LEU A 231 3.94 12.66 -14.05
C LEU A 231 4.65 12.34 -15.37
N PHE A 232 5.05 13.35 -16.14
CA PHE A 232 5.89 13.19 -17.34
C PHE A 232 7.27 12.62 -16.99
N GLU A 233 7.90 13.12 -15.94
CA GLU A 233 9.18 12.61 -15.45
C GLU A 233 9.09 11.14 -15.08
N TYR A 234 8.06 10.73 -14.33
CA TYR A 234 7.81 9.32 -13.99
C TYR A 234 7.49 8.46 -15.21
N ALA A 235 6.73 8.99 -16.15
CA ALA A 235 6.38 8.28 -17.37
C ALA A 235 7.61 8.04 -18.26
N ASN A 236 8.49 9.04 -18.42
CA ASN A 236 9.69 8.97 -19.26
C ASN A 236 10.89 8.28 -18.59
N ASN A 237 10.82 7.98 -17.29
CA ASN A 237 11.92 7.35 -16.60
C ASN A 237 11.96 5.85 -16.90
N GLU A 238 13.01 5.40 -17.61
CA GLU A 238 13.23 3.99 -17.99
C GLU A 238 13.24 3.03 -16.81
N PHE A 239 13.56 3.54 -15.62
CA PHE A 239 13.52 2.77 -14.36
C PHE A 239 12.11 2.31 -14.00
N TYR A 240 11.08 3.13 -14.30
CA TYR A 240 9.67 2.78 -14.08
C TYR A 240 9.05 2.05 -15.27
N SER A 241 9.62 2.18 -16.49
CA SER A 241 9.13 1.47 -17.69
C SER A 241 9.48 -0.02 -17.72
N GLY A 242 10.41 -0.45 -16.88
CA GLY A 242 10.71 -1.85 -16.56
C GLY A 242 11.19 -2.73 -17.71
N ASN A 243 12.32 -3.39 -17.52
CA ASN A 243 12.86 -4.38 -18.45
C ASN A 243 11.86 -5.52 -18.75
N TYR A 244 11.90 -6.04 -19.97
CA TYR A 244 11.04 -7.11 -20.52
C TYR A 244 10.98 -8.39 -19.63
N SER A 245 12.03 -8.69 -18.87
CA SER A 245 12.06 -9.82 -17.93
C SER A 245 11.07 -9.67 -16.75
N ASN A 246 10.81 -8.43 -16.31
CA ASN A 246 9.81 -8.14 -15.29
C ASN A 246 8.37 -8.19 -15.83
N PHE A 247 8.21 -8.14 -17.16
CA PHE A 247 6.92 -8.17 -17.83
C PHE A 247 6.20 -9.50 -17.64
N ILE A 248 6.85 -10.63 -17.93
CA ILE A 248 6.26 -11.98 -17.80
C ILE A 248 5.84 -12.23 -16.34
N ILE A 249 6.68 -11.81 -15.39
CA ILE A 249 6.38 -11.95 -13.96
C ILE A 249 5.15 -11.11 -13.58
N LYS A 250 5.06 -9.86 -14.04
CA LYS A 250 3.90 -8.98 -13.77
C LYS A 250 2.62 -9.52 -14.40
N VAL A 251 2.69 -10.06 -15.61
CA VAL A 251 1.55 -10.71 -16.30
C VAL A 251 1.09 -11.94 -15.55
N ALA A 252 2.01 -12.86 -15.20
CA ALA A 252 1.69 -14.04 -14.43
C ALA A 252 1.07 -13.66 -13.06
N PHE A 253 1.62 -12.68 -12.39
CA PHE A 253 1.15 -12.19 -11.12
C PHE A 253 -0.27 -11.59 -11.23
N PHE A 254 -0.55 -10.83 -12.29
CA PHE A 254 -1.89 -10.30 -12.56
C PHE A 254 -2.92 -11.44 -12.70
N PHE A 255 -2.63 -12.46 -13.51
CA PHE A 255 -3.55 -13.58 -13.70
C PHE A 255 -3.71 -14.42 -12.44
N ILE A 256 -2.63 -14.71 -11.71
CA ILE A 256 -2.68 -15.50 -10.49
C ILE A 256 -3.55 -14.82 -9.42
N ILE A 257 -3.51 -13.49 -9.33
CA ILE A 257 -4.22 -12.75 -8.30
C ILE A 257 -5.63 -12.36 -8.73
N TRP A 258 -5.77 -11.75 -9.92
CA TRP A 258 -7.06 -11.23 -10.37
C TRP A 258 -8.06 -12.30 -10.74
N THR A 259 -7.61 -13.40 -11.35
CA THR A 259 -8.53 -14.46 -11.78
C THR A 259 -9.27 -15.11 -10.59
N PRO A 260 -8.60 -15.51 -9.48
CA PRO A 260 -9.30 -16.00 -8.30
C PRO A 260 -10.24 -14.97 -7.67
N ILE A 261 -9.83 -13.69 -7.63
CA ILE A 261 -10.66 -12.60 -7.09
C ILE A 261 -11.91 -12.44 -7.92
N LEU A 262 -11.81 -12.45 -9.24
CA LEU A 262 -12.97 -12.32 -10.14
C LEU A 262 -13.90 -13.52 -10.05
N ILE A 263 -13.34 -14.75 -10.00
CA ILE A 263 -14.13 -15.99 -9.87
C ILE A 263 -14.84 -16.06 -8.52
N SER A 264 -14.14 -15.72 -7.44
CA SER A 264 -14.67 -15.79 -6.08
C SER A 264 -15.43 -14.54 -5.64
N ARG A 265 -15.55 -13.54 -6.51
CA ARG A 265 -16.12 -12.23 -6.19
C ARG A 265 -17.49 -12.28 -5.53
N ASN A 266 -18.40 -13.13 -6.02
CA ASN A 266 -19.72 -13.25 -5.42
C ASN A 266 -19.64 -13.79 -3.98
N LYS A 267 -18.75 -14.75 -3.72
CA LYS A 267 -18.47 -15.27 -2.37
C LYS A 267 -17.83 -14.21 -1.48
N ILE A 268 -16.87 -13.43 -2.01
CA ILE A 268 -16.24 -12.33 -1.30
C ILE A 268 -17.25 -11.23 -0.96
N LEU A 269 -18.15 -10.90 -1.87
CA LEU A 269 -19.21 -9.89 -1.64
C LEU A 269 -20.22 -10.36 -0.58
N VAL A 270 -20.59 -11.64 -0.57
CA VAL A 270 -21.44 -12.23 0.47
C VAL A 270 -20.70 -12.17 1.82
N PHE A 271 -19.45 -12.61 1.87
CA PHE A 271 -18.61 -12.54 3.08
C PHE A 271 -18.47 -11.11 3.62
N LEU A 272 -18.24 -10.12 2.73
CA LEU A 272 -18.10 -8.71 3.12
C LEU A 272 -19.42 -8.08 3.59
N LYS A 273 -20.58 -8.64 3.19
CA LYS A 273 -21.89 -8.16 3.65
C LYS A 273 -22.29 -8.74 5.01
N GLY A 274 -21.56 -9.71 5.52
CA GLY A 274 -21.86 -10.35 6.80
C GLY A 274 -23.02 -11.35 6.74
N ASP A 275 -23.38 -11.81 5.55
CA ASP A 275 -24.48 -12.74 5.31
C ASP A 275 -24.03 -14.23 5.35
N LEU A 276 -22.96 -14.52 6.11
CA LEU A 276 -22.49 -15.87 6.42
C LEU A 276 -22.49 -16.11 7.93
#